data_5c1756589da22677163727d05203746d
#
_entry.id   5c1756589da22677163727d05203746d
#
_cell.length_a   1.000
_cell.length_b   1.000
_cell.length_c   1.000
_cell.angle_alpha   90.00
_cell.angle_beta   90.00
_cell.angle_gamma   90.00
#
_symmetry.space_group_name_H-M   'P 1'
#
loop_
_entity.id
_entity.type
_entity.pdbx_description
1 polymer ?
#
loop_
_entity_poly.entity_id
_entity_poly.type
_entity_poly.pdbx_seq_one_letter_code
_entity_poly.pdbx_strand_id
1 'polypeptide(L)'
;MNRSTQDIRREAEQLLKAAGVTGAPVVLRDVVSHLNLSLVERAREPFSSEAALVPRGEGHAIELRGTSNARRRRFTIAHEIGHILLHPEHAVTERGGATNATMAAREREANQFAAELLMPEHLVRQAVLEEGADARRLADRFDVSIQAMGLRLRRLGLVARQSDLLPPSHGVA
;
A
#
# COMPACT_ATOMS: atom_id res chain seq x y z
N MET A 1 -11.10 -12.67 -13.55
CA MET A 1 -11.23 -11.38 -14.25
C MET A 1 -10.28 -10.39 -13.59
N ASN A 2 -9.48 -9.66 -14.38
CA ASN A 2 -8.65 -8.58 -13.79
C ASN A 2 -9.56 -7.42 -13.38
N ARG A 3 -9.36 -6.91 -12.16
CA ARG A 3 -10.09 -5.72 -11.67
C ARG A 3 -9.56 -4.45 -12.35
N SER A 4 -10.45 -3.50 -12.62
CA SER A 4 -10.01 -2.21 -13.16
C SER A 4 -9.31 -1.38 -12.08
N THR A 5 -8.46 -0.44 -12.51
CA THR A 5 -7.84 0.54 -11.61
C THR A 5 -8.87 1.32 -10.78
N GLN A 6 -10.03 1.63 -11.39
CA GLN A 6 -11.11 2.36 -10.71
C GLN A 6 -11.79 1.52 -9.63
N ASP A 7 -11.98 0.21 -9.87
CA ASP A 7 -12.58 -0.68 -8.87
C ASP A 7 -11.67 -0.83 -7.66
N ILE A 8 -10.36 -1.02 -7.90
CA ILE A 8 -9.36 -1.12 -6.82
C ILE A 8 -9.30 0.17 -6.00
N ARG A 9 -9.34 1.34 -6.66
CA ARG A 9 -9.39 2.63 -5.97
C ARG A 9 -10.65 2.76 -5.12
N ARG A 10 -11.81 2.45 -5.68
CA ARG A 10 -13.10 2.52 -4.96
C ARG A 10 -13.09 1.64 -3.72
N GLU A 11 -12.55 0.43 -3.82
CA GLU A 11 -12.42 -0.49 -2.70
C GLU A 11 -11.55 0.10 -1.57
N ALA A 12 -10.38 0.66 -1.92
CA ALA A 12 -9.50 1.31 -0.95
C ALA A 12 -10.16 2.54 -0.29
N GLU A 13 -10.86 3.37 -1.06
CA GLU A 13 -11.56 4.56 -0.54
C GLU A 13 -12.73 4.17 0.39
N GLN A 14 -13.48 3.14 0.04
CA GLN A 14 -14.56 2.62 0.89
C GLN A 14 -14.01 2.10 2.22
N LEU A 15 -12.90 1.36 2.18
CA LEU A 15 -12.24 0.88 3.39
C LEU A 15 -11.75 2.02 4.27
N LEU A 16 -11.08 3.04 3.72
CA LEU A 16 -10.61 4.20 4.47
C LEU A 16 -11.77 4.94 5.15
N LYS A 17 -12.86 5.15 4.41
CA LYS A 17 -14.07 5.78 4.94
C LYS A 17 -14.68 4.96 6.07
N ALA A 18 -14.80 3.65 5.90
CA ALA A 18 -15.36 2.74 6.90
C ALA A 18 -14.49 2.66 8.17
N ALA A 19 -13.16 2.72 8.01
CA ALA A 19 -12.20 2.77 9.12
C ALA A 19 -12.05 4.17 9.76
N GLY A 20 -12.78 5.19 9.30
CA GLY A 20 -12.74 6.54 9.84
C GLY A 20 -11.45 7.31 9.54
N VAL A 21 -10.69 6.91 8.54
CA VAL A 21 -9.42 7.55 8.16
C VAL A 21 -9.70 8.75 7.26
N THR A 22 -9.28 9.95 7.70
CA THR A 22 -9.57 11.21 7.01
C THR A 22 -8.33 11.99 6.56
N GLY A 23 -7.11 11.51 6.90
CA GLY A 23 -5.88 12.26 6.64
C GLY A 23 -4.65 11.38 6.36
N ALA A 24 -3.55 12.05 6.07
CA ALA A 24 -2.22 11.43 5.90
C ALA A 24 -1.30 11.76 7.08
N PRO A 25 -0.46 10.81 7.51
CA PRO A 25 -0.35 9.43 7.00
C PRO A 25 -1.54 8.56 7.45
N VAL A 26 -1.96 7.63 6.59
CA VAL A 26 -3.02 6.68 6.93
C VAL A 26 -2.62 5.84 8.14
N VAL A 27 -3.47 5.82 9.17
CA VAL A 27 -3.24 5.03 10.39
C VAL A 27 -3.68 3.58 10.13
N LEU A 28 -2.73 2.73 9.72
CA LEU A 28 -3.04 1.35 9.34
C LEU A 28 -3.62 0.51 10.48
N ARG A 29 -3.34 0.86 11.75
CA ARG A 29 -3.95 0.18 12.91
C ARG A 29 -5.47 0.29 12.87
N ASP A 30 -6.01 1.45 12.50
CA ASP A 30 -7.46 1.65 12.45
C ASP A 30 -8.10 0.81 11.33
N VAL A 31 -7.42 0.74 10.18
CA VAL A 31 -7.81 -0.13 9.06
C VAL A 31 -7.79 -1.62 9.45
N VAL A 32 -6.71 -2.07 10.08
CA VAL A 32 -6.54 -3.45 10.53
C VAL A 32 -7.60 -3.82 11.58
N SER A 33 -7.88 -2.90 12.53
CA SER A 33 -8.92 -3.09 13.55
C SER A 33 -10.31 -3.16 12.92
N HIS A 34 -10.61 -2.29 11.95
CA HIS A 34 -11.89 -2.30 11.24
C HIS A 34 -12.14 -3.62 10.51
N LEU A 35 -11.10 -4.24 9.96
CA LEU A 35 -11.17 -5.55 9.30
C LEU A 35 -11.15 -6.74 10.27
N ASN A 36 -11.14 -6.49 11.58
CA ASN A 36 -11.01 -7.52 12.62
C ASN A 36 -9.75 -8.42 12.42
N LEU A 37 -8.69 -7.81 11.89
CA LEU A 37 -7.40 -8.46 11.71
C LEU A 37 -6.47 -8.17 12.90
N SER A 38 -5.47 -9.03 13.11
CA SER A 38 -4.37 -8.77 14.03
C SER A 38 -3.03 -8.75 13.30
N LEU A 39 -2.04 -8.01 13.85
CA LEU A 39 -0.67 -8.00 13.36
C LEU A 39 0.20 -8.83 14.30
N VAL A 40 0.99 -9.73 13.74
CA VAL A 40 1.92 -10.57 14.47
C VAL A 40 3.31 -10.42 13.88
N GLU A 41 4.31 -10.19 14.73
CA GLU A 41 5.70 -10.13 14.30
C GLU A 41 6.39 -11.47 14.58
N ARG A 42 7.14 -11.95 13.60
CA ARG A 42 8.00 -13.12 13.72
C ARG A 42 9.40 -12.87 13.19
N ALA A 43 10.35 -13.61 13.67
CA ALA A 43 11.67 -13.66 13.07
C ALA A 43 11.56 -14.14 11.63
N ARG A 44 12.38 -13.56 10.74
CA ARG A 44 12.43 -13.98 9.34
C ARG A 44 13.14 -15.32 9.22
N GLU A 45 12.47 -16.28 8.63
CA GLU A 45 13.09 -17.53 8.22
C GLU A 45 13.70 -17.40 6.80
N PRO A 46 14.78 -18.13 6.48
CA PRO A 46 15.32 -18.16 5.13
C PRO A 46 14.23 -18.56 4.12
N PHE A 47 14.19 -17.86 2.98
CA PHE A 47 13.25 -18.10 1.87
C PHE A 47 11.77 -17.85 2.18
N SER A 48 11.42 -17.28 3.34
CA SER A 48 10.05 -16.91 3.64
C SER A 48 9.67 -15.57 3.00
N SER A 49 8.38 -15.40 2.66
CA SER A 49 7.81 -14.10 2.28
C SER A 49 7.93 -13.10 3.43
N GLU A 50 7.90 -11.78 3.13
CA GLU A 50 7.97 -10.72 4.17
C GLU A 50 6.70 -10.66 5.04
N ALA A 51 5.58 -11.16 4.53
CA ALA A 51 4.35 -11.32 5.27
C ALA A 51 3.53 -12.52 4.78
N ALA A 52 2.58 -12.94 5.57
CA ALA A 52 1.57 -13.93 5.21
C ALA A 52 0.29 -13.71 6.01
N LEU A 53 -0.85 -14.03 5.41
CA LEU A 53 -2.11 -14.15 6.13
C LEU A 53 -2.15 -15.53 6.79
N VAL A 54 -2.39 -15.56 8.09
CA VAL A 54 -2.48 -16.80 8.85
C VAL A 54 -3.77 -16.85 9.67
N PRO A 55 -4.41 -18.02 9.81
CA PRO A 55 -5.56 -18.19 10.71
C PRO A 55 -5.16 -17.90 12.17
N ARG A 56 -6.02 -17.20 12.92
CA ARG A 56 -5.79 -16.92 14.34
C ARG A 56 -7.11 -16.83 15.10
N GLY A 57 -7.39 -17.84 15.92
CA GLY A 57 -8.67 -17.95 16.59
C GLY A 57 -9.81 -18.03 15.58
N GLU A 58 -10.86 -17.22 15.76
CA GLU A 58 -11.99 -17.12 14.83
C GLU A 58 -11.73 -16.13 13.66
N GLY A 59 -10.55 -15.50 13.61
CA GLY A 59 -10.18 -14.50 12.59
C GLY A 59 -8.86 -14.84 11.91
N HIS A 60 -8.21 -13.79 11.42
CA HIS A 60 -6.94 -13.87 10.71
C HIS A 60 -5.93 -12.87 11.27
N ALA A 61 -4.66 -13.17 11.09
CA ALA A 61 -3.56 -12.27 11.38
C ALA A 61 -2.69 -12.08 10.15
N ILE A 62 -2.19 -10.86 9.96
CA ILE A 62 -1.09 -10.59 9.06
C ILE A 62 0.20 -10.83 9.86
N GLU A 63 0.90 -11.91 9.52
CA GLU A 63 2.20 -12.24 10.09
C GLU A 63 3.30 -11.51 9.32
N LEU A 64 4.03 -10.64 10.02
CA LEU A 64 5.14 -9.87 9.45
C LEU A 64 6.46 -10.52 9.83
N ARG A 65 7.34 -10.73 8.85
CA ARG A 65 8.60 -11.46 9.01
C ARG A 65 9.79 -10.56 8.75
N GLY A 66 10.33 -9.99 9.82
CA GLY A 66 11.66 -9.36 9.80
C GLY A 66 11.85 -8.17 8.88
N THR A 67 10.88 -7.28 8.74
CA THR A 67 11.07 -6.02 8.02
C THR A 67 11.71 -4.97 8.92
N SER A 68 12.93 -4.54 8.59
CA SER A 68 13.66 -3.51 9.33
C SER A 68 13.21 -2.08 9.01
N ASN A 69 12.58 -1.84 7.85
CA ASN A 69 12.17 -0.51 7.38
C ASN A 69 10.68 -0.27 7.63
N ALA A 70 10.35 0.74 8.45
CA ALA A 70 8.97 1.06 8.83
C ALA A 70 8.07 1.35 7.61
N ARG A 71 8.54 2.10 6.61
CA ARG A 71 7.77 2.43 5.40
C ARG A 71 7.51 1.19 4.53
N ARG A 72 8.50 0.31 4.45
CA ARG A 72 8.34 -0.98 3.74
C ARG A 72 7.31 -1.86 4.46
N ARG A 73 7.40 -1.94 5.80
CA ARG A 73 6.43 -2.67 6.62
C ARG A 73 5.00 -2.16 6.43
N ARG A 74 4.80 -0.85 6.39
CA ARG A 74 3.49 -0.25 6.09
C ARG A 74 2.96 -0.69 4.73
N PHE A 75 3.83 -0.65 3.70
CA PHE A 75 3.46 -1.11 2.36
C PHE A 75 3.10 -2.59 2.35
N THR A 76 3.87 -3.43 3.03
CA THR A 76 3.60 -4.87 3.16
C THR A 76 2.25 -5.14 3.83
N ILE A 77 1.91 -4.46 4.93
CA ILE A 77 0.59 -4.59 5.57
C ILE A 77 -0.53 -4.21 4.60
N ALA A 78 -0.41 -3.07 3.92
CA ALA A 78 -1.40 -2.60 2.96
C ALA A 78 -1.56 -3.56 1.76
N HIS A 79 -0.48 -4.20 1.33
CA HIS A 79 -0.45 -5.20 0.28
C HIS A 79 -1.20 -6.48 0.69
N GLU A 80 -0.96 -7.00 1.91
CA GLU A 80 -1.69 -8.15 2.43
C GLU A 80 -3.19 -7.87 2.58
N ILE A 81 -3.56 -6.66 3.03
CA ILE A 81 -4.97 -6.23 3.04
C ILE A 81 -5.55 -6.25 1.61
N GLY A 82 -4.77 -5.84 0.62
CA GLY A 82 -5.16 -5.94 -0.79
C GLY A 82 -5.46 -7.36 -1.22
N HIS A 83 -4.62 -8.33 -0.84
CA HIS A 83 -4.90 -9.75 -1.12
C HIS A 83 -6.17 -10.25 -0.43
N ILE A 84 -6.40 -9.88 0.82
CA ILE A 84 -7.60 -10.27 1.58
C ILE A 84 -8.88 -9.78 0.90
N LEU A 85 -8.91 -8.53 0.47
CA LEU A 85 -10.13 -7.90 -0.04
C LEU A 85 -10.35 -8.19 -1.54
N LEU A 86 -9.29 -8.23 -2.33
CA LEU A 86 -9.42 -8.44 -3.76
C LEU A 86 -9.44 -9.92 -4.16
N HIS A 87 -8.84 -10.79 -3.34
CA HIS A 87 -8.63 -12.21 -3.64
C HIS A 87 -8.95 -13.13 -2.45
N PRO A 88 -10.13 -13.00 -1.81
CA PRO A 88 -10.45 -13.71 -0.57
C PRO A 88 -10.34 -15.23 -0.69
N GLU A 89 -10.64 -15.79 -1.86
CA GLU A 89 -10.53 -17.22 -2.13
C GLU A 89 -9.09 -17.77 -2.11
N HIS A 90 -8.09 -16.88 -2.17
CA HIS A 90 -6.67 -17.24 -2.18
C HIS A 90 -5.90 -16.77 -0.94
N ALA A 91 -6.53 -15.95 -0.11
CA ALA A 91 -5.93 -15.46 1.13
C ALA A 91 -5.70 -16.60 2.14
N VAL A 92 -6.51 -17.67 2.05
CA VAL A 92 -6.53 -18.78 3.03
C VAL A 92 -5.97 -20.09 2.44
N THR A 93 -5.92 -20.23 1.11
CA THR A 93 -5.41 -21.45 0.48
C THR A 93 -3.97 -21.26 -0.01
N GLU A 94 -3.06 -22.04 0.54
CA GLU A 94 -1.71 -22.16 0.01
C GLU A 94 -1.76 -22.48 -1.49
N ARG A 95 -1.28 -21.55 -2.31
CA ARG A 95 -0.67 -21.64 -3.67
C ARG A 95 -1.02 -22.86 -4.57
N GLY A 96 -2.18 -23.46 -4.45
CA GLY A 96 -2.57 -24.58 -5.31
C GLY A 96 -3.32 -24.14 -6.56
N GLY A 97 -2.72 -24.29 -7.75
CA GLY A 97 -3.42 -24.28 -9.03
C GLY A 97 -3.50 -22.97 -9.81
N ALA A 98 -2.99 -21.85 -9.34
CA ALA A 98 -2.94 -20.61 -10.13
C ALA A 98 -1.77 -20.65 -11.13
N THR A 99 -2.03 -20.20 -12.37
CA THR A 99 -0.94 -20.01 -13.33
C THR A 99 -0.03 -18.84 -12.91
N ASN A 100 1.24 -18.83 -13.36
CA ASN A 100 2.16 -17.73 -13.12
C ASN A 100 1.60 -16.37 -13.57
N ALA A 101 0.84 -16.34 -14.67
CA ALA A 101 0.19 -15.12 -15.16
C ALA A 101 -0.91 -14.63 -14.23
N THR A 102 -1.69 -15.52 -13.64
CA THR A 102 -2.75 -15.18 -12.67
C THR A 102 -2.13 -14.67 -11.36
N MET A 103 -1.07 -15.30 -10.87
CA MET A 103 -0.34 -14.83 -9.69
C MET A 103 0.24 -13.43 -9.91
N ALA A 104 0.91 -13.19 -11.04
CA ALA A 104 1.45 -11.88 -11.36
C ALA A 104 0.38 -10.79 -11.50
N ALA A 105 -0.83 -11.14 -11.95
CA ALA A 105 -1.95 -10.20 -12.00
C ALA A 105 -2.42 -9.83 -10.59
N ARG A 106 -2.60 -10.80 -9.69
CA ARG A 106 -2.98 -10.57 -8.29
C ARG A 106 -1.98 -9.73 -7.53
N GLU A 107 -0.68 -10.01 -7.71
CA GLU A 107 0.39 -9.21 -7.11
C GLU A 107 0.34 -7.74 -7.59
N ARG A 108 0.06 -7.50 -8.87
CA ARG A 108 -0.12 -6.14 -9.40
C ARG A 108 -1.34 -5.43 -8.80
N GLU A 109 -2.46 -6.14 -8.64
CA GLU A 109 -3.68 -5.61 -8.05
C GLU A 109 -3.47 -5.29 -6.56
N ALA A 110 -2.84 -6.18 -5.79
CA ALA A 110 -2.50 -5.94 -4.38
C ALA A 110 -1.52 -4.77 -4.20
N ASN A 111 -0.49 -4.67 -5.06
CA ASN A 111 0.42 -3.52 -5.06
C ASN A 111 -0.30 -2.21 -5.40
N GLN A 112 -1.25 -2.25 -6.33
CA GLN A 112 -2.04 -1.08 -6.67
C GLN A 112 -2.97 -0.70 -5.52
N PHE A 113 -3.63 -1.66 -4.89
CA PHE A 113 -4.46 -1.43 -3.71
C PHE A 113 -3.66 -0.79 -2.58
N ALA A 114 -2.47 -1.31 -2.27
CA ALA A 114 -1.58 -0.74 -1.27
C ALA A 114 -1.24 0.73 -1.56
N ALA A 115 -0.99 1.06 -2.81
CA ALA A 115 -0.72 2.44 -3.22
C ALA A 115 -1.96 3.34 -3.09
N GLU A 116 -3.16 2.86 -3.47
CA GLU A 116 -4.42 3.60 -3.28
C GLU A 116 -4.76 3.79 -1.80
N LEU A 117 -4.54 2.77 -0.97
CA LEU A 117 -4.79 2.82 0.47
C LEU A 117 -3.86 3.81 1.18
N LEU A 118 -2.54 3.73 0.94
CA LEU A 118 -1.55 4.55 1.64
C LEU A 118 -1.45 5.97 1.10
N MET A 119 -1.78 6.17 -0.18
CA MET A 119 -1.68 7.45 -0.90
C MET A 119 -2.99 7.73 -1.66
N PRO A 120 -4.12 7.94 -0.94
CA PRO A 120 -5.42 8.22 -1.57
C PRO A 120 -5.33 9.42 -2.51
N GLU A 121 -5.92 9.32 -3.70
CA GLU A 121 -5.75 10.36 -4.74
C GLU A 121 -6.15 11.75 -4.25
N HIS A 122 -7.28 11.88 -3.55
CA HIS A 122 -7.77 13.17 -3.07
C HIS A 122 -6.79 13.81 -2.08
N LEU A 123 -6.20 13.02 -1.15
CA LEU A 123 -5.20 13.53 -0.19
C LEU A 123 -3.89 13.90 -0.88
N VAL A 124 -3.44 13.11 -1.88
CA VAL A 124 -2.23 13.45 -2.64
C VAL A 124 -2.43 14.73 -3.44
N ARG A 125 -3.56 14.89 -4.13
CA ARG A 125 -3.87 16.12 -4.88
C ARG A 125 -3.95 17.34 -3.97
N GLN A 126 -4.58 17.21 -2.81
CA GLN A 126 -4.62 18.26 -1.79
C GLN A 126 -3.22 18.63 -1.32
N ALA A 127 -2.38 17.66 -0.95
CA ALA A 127 -1.02 17.90 -0.51
C ALA A 127 -0.15 18.58 -1.59
N VAL A 128 -0.32 18.19 -2.86
CA VAL A 128 0.37 18.85 -3.99
C VAL A 128 -0.06 20.31 -4.15
N LEU A 129 -1.33 20.65 -3.94
CA LEU A 129 -1.80 22.05 -3.96
C LEU A 129 -1.23 22.86 -2.80
N GLU A 130 -1.04 22.26 -1.63
CA GLU A 130 -0.55 22.92 -0.42
C GLU A 130 0.97 23.13 -0.44
N GLU A 131 1.75 22.17 -0.90
CA GLU A 131 3.21 22.15 -0.72
C GLU A 131 4.03 21.81 -1.99
N GLY A 132 3.35 21.66 -3.14
CA GLY A 132 3.98 21.32 -4.42
C GLY A 132 4.20 19.81 -4.60
N ALA A 133 4.63 19.41 -5.79
CA ALA A 133 4.82 18.02 -6.19
C ALA A 133 6.23 17.47 -5.86
N ASP A 134 6.79 17.84 -4.71
CA ASP A 134 8.06 17.31 -4.21
C ASP A 134 7.86 15.92 -3.63
N ALA A 135 8.39 14.91 -4.31
CA ALA A 135 8.22 13.51 -3.91
C ALA A 135 8.85 13.19 -2.55
N ARG A 136 9.91 13.88 -2.12
CA ARG A 136 10.54 13.66 -0.81
C ARG A 136 9.64 14.17 0.31
N ARG A 137 9.18 15.42 0.22
CA ARG A 137 8.30 16.05 1.20
C ARG A 137 6.99 15.27 1.33
N LEU A 138 6.37 14.96 0.20
CA LEU A 138 5.13 14.17 0.18
C LEU A 138 5.33 12.75 0.69
N ALA A 139 6.47 12.09 0.42
CA ALA A 139 6.79 10.78 0.98
C ALA A 139 6.88 10.82 2.52
N ASP A 140 7.45 11.88 3.09
CA ASP A 140 7.49 12.08 4.55
C ASP A 140 6.09 12.31 5.11
N ARG A 141 5.27 13.16 4.47
CA ARG A 141 3.88 13.43 4.89
C ARG A 141 2.99 12.17 4.88
N PHE A 142 3.17 11.29 3.89
CA PHE A 142 2.38 10.06 3.76
C PHE A 142 3.02 8.84 4.43
N ASP A 143 4.22 8.98 4.98
CA ASP A 143 5.02 7.90 5.55
C ASP A 143 5.18 6.71 4.60
N VAL A 144 5.61 7.01 3.37
CA VAL A 144 5.90 6.04 2.30
C VAL A 144 7.32 6.27 1.75
N SER A 145 7.82 5.34 0.91
CA SER A 145 9.11 5.56 0.26
C SER A 145 9.02 6.65 -0.82
N ILE A 146 10.11 7.40 -1.02
CA ILE A 146 10.21 8.41 -2.08
C ILE A 146 9.90 7.81 -3.46
N GLN A 147 10.37 6.57 -3.68
CA GLN A 147 10.10 5.83 -4.91
C GLN A 147 8.59 5.56 -5.10
N ALA A 148 7.88 5.13 -4.05
CA ALA A 148 6.44 4.89 -4.10
C ALA A 148 5.67 6.19 -4.37
N MET A 149 6.02 7.28 -3.68
CA MET A 149 5.41 8.60 -3.92
C MET A 149 5.68 9.09 -5.34
N GLY A 150 6.90 8.98 -5.84
CA GLY A 150 7.23 9.36 -7.21
C GLY A 150 6.44 8.57 -8.26
N LEU A 151 6.26 7.27 -8.07
CA LEU A 151 5.38 6.45 -8.92
C LEU A 151 3.91 6.91 -8.84
N ARG A 152 3.45 7.25 -7.64
CA ARG A 152 2.08 7.73 -7.41
C ARG A 152 1.81 9.04 -8.14
N LEU A 153 2.70 10.03 -7.99
CA LEU A 153 2.59 11.32 -8.64
C LEU A 153 2.53 11.20 -10.16
N ARG A 154 3.37 10.34 -10.76
CA ARG A 154 3.32 10.05 -12.21
C ARG A 154 2.00 9.40 -12.63
N ARG A 155 1.52 8.40 -11.90
CA ARG A 155 0.24 7.74 -12.20
C ARG A 155 -0.95 8.67 -12.12
N LEU A 156 -0.89 9.67 -11.25
CA LEU A 156 -1.92 10.70 -11.10
C LEU A 156 -1.77 11.86 -12.09
N GLY A 157 -0.71 11.85 -12.93
CA GLY A 157 -0.44 12.92 -13.89
C GLY A 157 -0.03 14.24 -13.25
N LEU A 158 0.49 14.20 -12.00
CA LEU A 158 0.89 15.38 -11.24
C LEU A 158 2.34 15.81 -11.53
N VAL A 159 3.14 14.94 -12.15
CA VAL A 159 4.49 15.21 -12.65
C VAL A 159 4.71 14.47 -13.97
N ALA A 160 5.45 15.09 -14.91
CA ALA A 160 5.69 14.51 -16.23
C ALA A 160 6.99 13.70 -16.31
N ARG A 161 8.04 14.08 -15.58
CA ARG A 161 9.38 13.47 -15.65
C ARG A 161 9.92 13.13 -14.26
N GLN A 162 10.95 12.26 -14.24
CA GLN A 162 11.64 11.90 -13.01
C GLN A 162 12.36 13.09 -12.37
N SER A 163 12.87 14.03 -13.18
CA SER A 163 13.50 15.28 -12.74
C SER A 163 12.56 16.20 -11.94
N ASP A 164 11.27 16.13 -12.21
CA ASP A 164 10.26 16.98 -11.57
C ASP A 164 9.93 16.52 -10.12
N LEU A 165 10.51 15.41 -9.71
CA LEU A 165 10.32 14.83 -8.37
C LEU A 165 11.35 15.31 -7.32
N LEU A 166 12.38 16.01 -7.77
CA LEU A 166 13.46 16.53 -6.91
C LEU A 166 13.31 18.04 -6.78
N PRO A 167 13.61 18.63 -5.63
CA PRO A 167 13.64 20.08 -5.48
C PRO A 167 14.67 20.67 -6.44
N PRO A 168 14.44 21.89 -6.97
CA PRO A 168 15.43 22.56 -7.77
C PRO A 168 16.73 22.66 -6.98
N SER A 169 17.83 22.22 -7.57
CA SER A 169 19.15 22.39 -6.98
C SER A 169 19.38 23.89 -6.84
N HIS A 170 19.31 24.39 -5.60
CA HIS A 170 19.74 25.76 -5.31
C HIS A 170 21.24 25.83 -5.65
N GLY A 171 21.54 26.41 -6.79
CA GLY A 171 22.91 26.76 -7.15
C GLY A 171 23.42 27.69 -6.04
N VAL A 172 24.45 27.22 -5.35
CA VAL A 172 25.25 28.06 -4.47
C VAL A 172 25.99 29.03 -5.38
N ALA A 173 25.57 30.28 -5.34
CA ALA A 173 26.31 31.37 -5.91
C ALA A 173 27.40 31.80 -4.93
#